data_406bf9316a061374eca2acc685b86b14
#
_entry.id   406bf9316a061374eca2acc685b86b14
#
_cell.length_a   1.000
_cell.length_b   1.000
_cell.length_c   1.000
_cell.angle_alpha   90.00
_cell.angle_beta   90.00
_cell.angle_gamma   90.00
#
_symmetry.space_group_name_H-M   'P 1'
#
loop_
_entity.id
_entity.type
_entity.pdbx_description
1 polymer ?
#
loop_
_entity_poly.entity_id
_entity_poly.type
_entity_poly.pdbx_seq_one_letter_code
_entity_poly.pdbx_strand_id
1 'polypeptide(L)'
;MKGLWIKDLQYVYLQKNFFIIIVLLSIGSLFWSEDASFILTFFPAILSFFTQSSISYDELDHGYTFLFTLPISRKDYVVEKYRFSLALLWGGCLLIDVWMILLGKVPNTTDTYGNMIMIACSMVLVQSILIPIRLKFGMEKSRIVMFLVFGGFFLLITKLTKVFSSMHLSDLVWLGIFLFLSVIGYGISRFFSIQIMNKKEF
;
A
#
# COMPACT_ATOMS: atom_id res chain seq x y z
N MET A 1 -15.97 10.35 -10.16
CA MET A 1 -14.59 9.84 -10.00
C MET A 1 -13.52 10.95 -9.97
N LYS A 2 -13.48 11.93 -10.90
CA LYS A 2 -12.44 12.99 -10.88
C LYS A 2 -12.40 13.78 -9.57
N GLY A 3 -13.56 14.12 -8.98
CA GLY A 3 -13.62 14.88 -7.72
C GLY A 3 -13.01 14.15 -6.52
N LEU A 4 -13.17 12.82 -6.40
CA LEU A 4 -12.56 12.02 -5.34
C LEU A 4 -11.03 12.02 -5.45
N TRP A 5 -10.50 11.87 -6.67
CA TRP A 5 -9.07 11.97 -6.92
C TRP A 5 -8.48 13.34 -6.54
N ILE A 6 -9.16 14.41 -6.93
CA ILE A 6 -8.73 15.78 -6.60
C ILE A 6 -8.71 15.96 -5.07
N LYS A 7 -9.74 15.48 -4.39
CA LYS A 7 -9.83 15.53 -2.92
C LYS A 7 -8.65 14.80 -2.27
N ASP A 8 -8.37 13.57 -2.69
CA ASP A 8 -7.29 12.76 -2.11
C ASP A 8 -5.90 13.32 -2.45
N LEU A 9 -5.73 13.89 -3.63
CA LEU A 9 -4.50 14.63 -3.97
C LEU A 9 -4.35 15.90 -3.13
N GLN A 10 -5.44 16.64 -2.87
CA GLN A 10 -5.41 17.79 -1.97
C GLN A 10 -5.05 17.37 -0.54
N TYR A 11 -5.54 16.23 -0.08
CA TYR A 11 -5.15 15.68 1.22
C TYR A 11 -3.65 15.40 1.29
N VAL A 12 -3.06 14.81 0.24
CA VAL A 12 -1.61 14.62 0.13
C VAL A 12 -0.88 15.97 0.16
N TYR A 13 -1.38 16.96 -0.57
CA TYR A 13 -0.78 18.30 -0.60
C TYR A 13 -0.84 19.01 0.75
N LEU A 14 -1.92 18.87 1.52
CA LEU A 14 -2.02 19.41 2.88
C LEU A 14 -0.97 18.81 3.82
N GLN A 15 -0.55 17.57 3.58
CA GLN A 15 0.48 16.88 4.35
C GLN A 15 1.88 16.96 3.71
N LYS A 16 2.14 17.94 2.85
CA LYS A 16 3.39 18.11 2.11
C LYS A 16 4.64 18.07 3.02
N ASN A 17 4.57 18.64 4.22
CA ASN A 17 5.71 18.67 5.15
C ASN A 17 6.11 17.25 5.57
N PHE A 18 5.15 16.37 5.80
CA PHE A 18 5.40 14.96 6.11
C PHE A 18 6.04 14.24 4.92
N PHE A 19 5.54 14.48 3.69
CA PHE A 19 6.14 13.93 2.47
C PHE A 19 7.57 14.41 2.26
N ILE A 20 7.85 15.71 2.47
CA ILE A 20 9.19 16.27 2.37
C ILE A 20 10.14 15.59 3.35
N ILE A 21 9.71 15.37 4.59
CA ILE A 21 10.54 14.69 5.61
C ILE A 21 10.85 13.24 5.17
N ILE A 22 9.84 12.49 4.70
CA ILE A 22 10.05 11.12 4.23
C ILE A 22 11.01 11.07 3.04
N VAL A 23 10.83 11.99 2.10
CA VAL A 23 11.71 12.14 0.93
C VAL A 23 13.15 12.45 1.38
N LEU A 24 13.35 13.39 2.29
CA LEU A 24 14.67 13.73 2.83
C LEU A 24 15.31 12.56 3.59
N LEU A 25 14.54 11.84 4.40
CA LEU A 25 15.02 10.65 5.09
C LEU A 25 15.42 9.54 4.10
N SER A 26 14.64 9.36 3.03
CA SER A 26 14.95 8.38 1.99
C SER A 26 16.21 8.74 1.22
N ILE A 27 16.43 10.03 0.89
CA ILE A 27 17.68 10.49 0.28
C ILE A 27 18.84 10.33 1.26
N GLY A 28 18.68 10.76 2.51
CA GLY A 28 19.72 10.67 3.52
C GLY A 28 20.19 9.23 3.73
N SER A 29 19.27 8.26 3.74
CA SER A 29 19.59 6.86 3.90
C SER A 29 20.35 6.27 2.69
N LEU A 30 20.11 6.79 1.46
CA LEU A 30 20.91 6.41 0.27
C LEU A 30 22.39 6.85 0.37
N PHE A 31 22.67 7.92 1.10
CA PHE A 31 24.05 8.35 1.32
C PHE A 31 24.77 7.54 2.41
N TRP A 32 24.01 7.05 3.41
CA TRP A 32 24.57 6.39 4.58
C TRP A 32 24.66 4.87 4.45
N SER A 33 23.73 4.23 3.71
CA SER A 33 23.72 2.78 3.53
C SER A 33 24.24 2.37 2.15
N GLU A 34 25.09 1.35 2.13
CA GLU A 34 25.49 0.69 0.88
C GLU A 34 24.32 -0.12 0.29
N ASP A 35 23.39 -0.57 1.15
CA ASP A 35 22.22 -1.35 0.75
C ASP A 35 20.99 -0.47 0.48
N ALA A 36 20.61 -0.38 -0.78
CA ALA A 36 19.41 0.32 -1.21
C ALA A 36 18.10 -0.43 -0.86
N SER A 37 18.19 -1.69 -0.44
CA SER A 37 17.03 -2.58 -0.20
C SER A 37 16.05 -2.03 0.84
N PHE A 38 16.56 -1.34 1.86
CA PHE A 38 15.73 -0.72 2.90
C PHE A 38 14.83 0.38 2.33
N ILE A 39 15.38 1.24 1.48
CA ILE A 39 14.65 2.37 0.90
C ILE A 39 13.62 1.89 -0.11
N LEU A 40 14.02 0.91 -0.94
CA LEU A 40 13.16 0.27 -1.92
C LEU A 40 11.90 -0.32 -1.29
N THR A 41 12.00 -0.78 -0.04
CA THR A 41 10.87 -1.36 0.70
C THR A 41 10.08 -0.30 1.46
N PHE A 42 10.78 0.56 2.18
CA PHE A 42 10.19 1.45 3.17
C PHE A 42 9.42 2.62 2.55
N PHE A 43 9.96 3.24 1.51
CA PHE A 43 9.36 4.42 0.90
C PHE A 43 8.01 4.12 0.22
N PRO A 44 7.87 3.12 -0.68
CA PRO A 44 6.56 2.77 -1.25
C PRO A 44 5.57 2.29 -0.20
N ALA A 45 6.05 1.61 0.85
CA ALA A 45 5.20 1.19 1.97
C ALA A 45 4.57 2.39 2.67
N ILE A 46 5.36 3.38 3.07
CA ILE A 46 4.83 4.59 3.71
C ILE A 46 3.83 5.32 2.80
N LEU A 47 4.17 5.49 1.52
CA LEU A 47 3.26 6.13 0.57
C LEU A 47 1.93 5.37 0.45
N SER A 48 1.98 4.05 0.42
CA SER A 48 0.76 3.24 0.33
C SER A 48 -0.11 3.35 1.59
N PHE A 49 0.50 3.53 2.78
CA PHE A 49 -0.24 3.78 4.03
C PHE A 49 -1.02 5.10 4.04
N PHE A 50 -0.67 6.05 3.18
CA PHE A 50 -1.44 7.29 3.02
C PHE A 50 -2.88 7.05 2.58
N THR A 51 -3.15 5.98 1.85
CA THR A 51 -4.53 5.59 1.51
C THR A 51 -5.35 5.30 2.77
N GLN A 52 -4.73 4.66 3.78
CA GLN A 52 -5.39 4.39 5.06
C GLN A 52 -5.70 5.69 5.82
N SER A 53 -4.78 6.65 5.76
CA SER A 53 -4.97 7.98 6.35
C SER A 53 -6.07 8.77 5.64
N SER A 54 -6.15 8.69 4.31
CA SER A 54 -7.22 9.31 3.52
C SER A 54 -8.60 8.73 3.86
N ILE A 55 -8.72 7.40 3.99
CA ILE A 55 -9.98 6.75 4.42
C ILE A 55 -10.38 7.23 5.83
N SER A 56 -9.39 7.38 6.73
CA SER A 56 -9.64 7.86 8.09
C SER A 56 -10.14 9.30 8.12
N TYR A 57 -9.54 10.14 7.28
CA TYR A 57 -9.95 11.53 7.14
C TYR A 57 -11.40 11.65 6.64
N ASP A 58 -11.79 10.77 5.71
CA ASP A 58 -13.16 10.71 5.20
C ASP A 58 -14.17 10.24 6.25
N GLU A 59 -13.73 9.54 7.30
CA GLU A 59 -14.58 9.09 8.40
C GLU A 59 -14.74 10.14 9.52
N LEU A 60 -13.79 11.08 9.65
CA LEU A 60 -13.83 12.12 10.67
C LEU A 60 -15.07 13.01 10.49
N ASP A 61 -15.60 13.49 11.61
CA ASP A 61 -16.71 14.46 11.67
C ASP A 61 -17.93 14.07 10.81
N HIS A 62 -18.26 12.78 10.79
CA HIS A 62 -19.35 12.24 9.95
C HIS A 62 -19.17 12.53 8.45
N GLY A 63 -17.91 12.60 7.97
CA GLY A 63 -17.59 12.95 6.60
C GLY A 63 -18.23 12.02 5.54
N TYR A 64 -18.51 10.76 5.87
CA TYR A 64 -19.24 9.86 4.97
C TYR A 64 -20.66 10.32 4.70
N THR A 65 -21.38 10.86 5.70
CA THR A 65 -22.75 11.38 5.50
C THR A 65 -22.73 12.52 4.49
N PHE A 66 -21.78 13.44 4.62
CA PHE A 66 -21.60 14.53 3.65
C PHE A 66 -21.15 14.02 2.27
N LEU A 67 -20.20 13.08 2.23
CA LEU A 67 -19.66 12.57 0.98
C LEU A 67 -20.74 11.89 0.11
N PHE A 68 -21.67 11.18 0.73
CA PHE A 68 -22.74 10.46 0.03
C PHE A 68 -23.99 11.28 -0.23
N THR A 69 -24.04 12.57 0.18
CA THR A 69 -25.01 13.53 -0.38
C THR A 69 -24.63 13.97 -1.80
N LEU A 70 -23.36 13.82 -2.16
CA LEU A 70 -22.89 14.08 -3.52
C LEU A 70 -23.28 12.91 -4.44
N PRO A 71 -23.36 13.13 -5.77
CA PRO A 71 -23.70 12.09 -6.74
C PRO A 71 -22.56 11.06 -6.93
N ILE A 72 -22.12 10.45 -5.85
CA ILE A 72 -21.02 9.49 -5.78
C ILE A 72 -21.56 8.16 -5.25
N SER A 73 -21.36 7.07 -6.01
CA SER A 73 -21.76 5.76 -5.51
C SER A 73 -20.75 5.20 -4.51
N ARG A 74 -21.24 4.40 -3.54
CA ARG A 74 -20.38 3.69 -2.57
C ARG A 74 -19.34 2.80 -3.28
N LYS A 75 -19.71 2.21 -4.41
CA LYS A 75 -18.83 1.43 -5.26
C LYS A 75 -17.71 2.29 -5.86
N ASP A 76 -18.05 3.49 -6.38
CA ASP A 76 -17.07 4.40 -6.96
C ASP A 76 -16.05 4.89 -5.94
N TYR A 77 -16.50 5.15 -4.72
CA TYR A 77 -15.63 5.51 -3.60
C TYR A 77 -14.61 4.40 -3.31
N VAL A 78 -15.06 3.15 -3.13
CA VAL A 78 -14.17 2.02 -2.86
C VAL A 78 -13.18 1.82 -4.00
N VAL A 79 -13.66 1.82 -5.25
CA VAL A 79 -12.82 1.63 -6.44
C VAL A 79 -11.73 2.71 -6.53
N GLU A 80 -12.10 3.94 -6.18
CA GLU A 80 -11.14 5.06 -6.16
C GLU A 80 -10.05 4.84 -5.12
N LYS A 81 -10.40 4.46 -3.87
CA LYS A 81 -9.40 4.20 -2.82
C LYS A 81 -8.40 3.09 -3.20
N TYR A 82 -8.87 2.04 -3.86
CA TYR A 82 -7.99 1.01 -4.37
C TYR A 82 -7.06 1.51 -5.49
N ARG A 83 -7.59 2.33 -6.42
CA ARG A 83 -6.77 2.94 -7.47
C ARG A 83 -5.76 3.95 -6.91
N PHE A 84 -6.17 4.75 -5.93
CA PHE A 84 -5.32 5.70 -5.25
C PHE A 84 -4.17 4.99 -4.51
N SER A 85 -4.45 3.89 -3.82
CA SER A 85 -3.43 3.06 -3.18
C SER A 85 -2.40 2.53 -4.18
N LEU A 86 -2.84 2.00 -5.32
CA LEU A 86 -1.93 1.54 -6.38
C LEU A 86 -1.12 2.69 -6.98
N ALA A 87 -1.74 3.84 -7.22
CA ALA A 87 -1.05 5.00 -7.77
C ALA A 87 0.05 5.52 -6.83
N LEU A 88 -0.21 5.56 -5.52
CA LEU A 88 0.80 5.93 -4.53
C LEU A 88 1.94 4.91 -4.44
N LEU A 89 1.62 3.60 -4.46
CA LEU A 89 2.60 2.54 -4.42
C LEU A 89 3.53 2.59 -5.65
N TRP A 90 2.95 2.55 -6.84
CA TRP A 90 3.74 2.57 -8.09
C TRP A 90 4.43 3.90 -8.31
N GLY A 91 3.79 5.01 -7.94
CA GLY A 91 4.41 6.33 -7.95
C GLY A 91 5.64 6.40 -7.04
N GLY A 92 5.56 5.79 -5.86
CA GLY A 92 6.69 5.65 -4.93
C GLY A 92 7.84 4.82 -5.51
N CYS A 93 7.54 3.68 -6.12
CA CYS A 93 8.55 2.85 -6.79
C CYS A 93 9.27 3.64 -7.90
N LEU A 94 8.50 4.29 -8.79
CA LEU A 94 9.07 5.08 -9.89
C LEU A 94 9.94 6.25 -9.40
N LEU A 95 9.55 6.93 -8.32
CA LEU A 95 10.34 8.00 -7.74
C LEU A 95 11.70 7.48 -7.23
N ILE A 96 11.73 6.33 -6.57
CA ILE A 96 12.99 5.73 -6.11
C ILE A 96 13.85 5.33 -7.30
N ASP A 97 13.29 4.71 -8.33
CA ASP A 97 14.02 4.30 -9.52
C ASP A 97 14.72 5.50 -10.17
N VAL A 98 13.99 6.61 -10.36
CA VAL A 98 14.55 7.85 -10.90
C VAL A 98 15.70 8.37 -10.02
N TRP A 99 15.55 8.30 -8.70
CA TRP A 99 16.58 8.75 -7.76
C TRP A 99 17.82 7.88 -7.77
N MET A 100 17.65 6.56 -7.83
CA MET A 100 18.75 5.61 -7.95
C MET A 100 19.58 5.87 -9.23
N ILE A 101 18.87 6.15 -10.34
CA ILE A 101 19.52 6.51 -11.62
C ILE A 101 20.30 7.81 -11.49
N LEU A 102 19.70 8.86 -10.89
CA LEU A 102 20.34 10.17 -10.72
C LEU A 102 21.59 10.12 -9.82
N LEU A 103 21.59 9.25 -8.81
CA LEU A 103 22.72 9.07 -7.89
C LEU A 103 23.79 8.11 -8.42
N GLY A 104 23.61 7.54 -9.62
CA GLY A 104 24.53 6.55 -10.18
C GLY A 104 24.62 5.24 -9.38
N LYS A 105 23.67 5.02 -8.47
CA LYS A 105 23.54 3.79 -7.66
C LYS A 105 22.59 2.79 -8.30
N VAL A 106 22.60 2.70 -9.63
CA VAL A 106 21.74 1.74 -10.35
C VAL A 106 22.25 0.35 -10.02
N PRO A 107 21.42 -0.50 -9.43
CA PRO A 107 21.79 -1.90 -9.23
C PRO A 107 21.87 -2.57 -10.60
N ASN A 108 23.06 -2.98 -10.99
CA ASN A 108 23.34 -3.61 -12.29
C ASN A 108 22.88 -5.07 -12.39
N THR A 109 22.02 -5.52 -11.48
CA THR A 109 21.60 -6.92 -11.44
C THR A 109 20.10 -7.05 -11.67
N THR A 110 19.71 -7.98 -12.53
CA THR A 110 18.32 -8.45 -12.74
C THR A 110 17.63 -8.82 -11.43
N ASP A 111 18.40 -9.27 -10.44
CA ASP A 111 17.94 -9.67 -9.11
C ASP A 111 17.34 -8.51 -8.32
N THR A 112 17.86 -7.30 -8.50
CA THR A 112 17.35 -6.12 -7.78
C THR A 112 15.96 -5.71 -8.28
N TYR A 113 15.74 -5.71 -9.59
CA TYR A 113 14.42 -5.42 -10.14
C TYR A 113 13.40 -6.52 -9.78
N GLY A 114 13.83 -7.78 -9.75
CA GLY A 114 13.03 -8.90 -9.27
C GLY A 114 12.56 -8.69 -7.84
N ASN A 115 13.48 -8.28 -6.94
CA ASN A 115 13.19 -7.97 -5.55
C ASN A 115 12.24 -6.78 -5.40
N MET A 116 12.40 -5.71 -6.19
CA MET A 116 11.49 -4.56 -6.19
C MET A 116 10.06 -4.96 -6.55
N ILE A 117 9.88 -5.75 -7.59
CA ILE A 117 8.56 -6.24 -8.00
C ILE A 117 7.97 -7.14 -6.91
N MET A 118 8.74 -8.02 -6.29
CA MET A 118 8.28 -8.84 -5.16
C MET A 118 7.81 -7.99 -3.98
N ILE A 119 8.56 -6.94 -3.64
CA ILE A 119 8.20 -5.98 -2.59
C ILE A 119 6.90 -5.25 -2.96
N ALA A 120 6.79 -4.74 -4.17
CA ALA A 120 5.57 -4.07 -4.65
C ALA A 120 4.35 -5.00 -4.57
N CYS A 121 4.48 -6.27 -5.01
CA CYS A 121 3.41 -7.26 -4.93
C CYS A 121 3.02 -7.58 -3.48
N SER A 122 3.99 -7.70 -2.57
CA SER A 122 3.73 -7.92 -1.14
C SER A 122 2.97 -6.73 -0.53
N MET A 123 3.30 -5.49 -0.92
CA MET A 123 2.59 -4.29 -0.47
C MET A 123 1.16 -4.22 -1.01
N VAL A 124 0.90 -4.67 -2.24
CA VAL A 124 -0.46 -4.81 -2.77
C VAL A 124 -1.28 -5.80 -1.94
N LEU A 125 -0.69 -6.94 -1.52
CA LEU A 125 -1.35 -7.89 -0.63
C LEU A 125 -1.67 -7.27 0.74
N VAL A 126 -0.71 -6.55 1.34
CA VAL A 126 -0.92 -5.84 2.60
C VAL A 126 -2.07 -4.85 2.47
N GLN A 127 -2.10 -4.02 1.43
CA GLN A 127 -3.20 -3.07 1.19
C GLN A 127 -4.54 -3.76 0.97
N SER A 128 -4.53 -4.91 0.30
CA SER A 128 -5.73 -5.73 0.09
C SER A 128 -6.35 -6.21 1.41
N ILE A 129 -5.57 -6.37 2.46
CA ILE A 129 -6.05 -6.72 3.80
C ILE A 129 -6.46 -5.46 4.58
N LEU A 130 -5.67 -4.39 4.50
CA LEU A 130 -5.86 -3.19 5.31
C LEU A 130 -7.09 -2.37 4.91
N ILE A 131 -7.36 -2.22 3.60
CA ILE A 131 -8.48 -1.40 3.12
C ILE A 131 -9.83 -1.93 3.63
N PRO A 132 -10.20 -3.23 3.47
CA PRO A 132 -11.47 -3.71 3.99
C PRO A 132 -11.57 -3.67 5.51
N ILE A 133 -10.46 -3.89 6.24
CA ILE A 133 -10.44 -3.75 7.69
C ILE A 133 -10.77 -2.31 8.08
N ARG A 134 -10.15 -1.33 7.41
CA ARG A 134 -10.38 0.09 7.69
C ARG A 134 -11.82 0.49 7.42
N LEU A 135 -12.38 0.08 6.29
CA LEU A 135 -13.76 0.36 5.92
C LEU A 135 -14.77 -0.29 6.88
N LYS A 136 -14.47 -1.48 7.42
CA LYS A 136 -15.36 -2.22 8.30
C LYS A 136 -15.34 -1.70 9.74
N PHE A 137 -14.16 -1.52 10.30
CA PHE A 137 -13.97 -1.26 11.74
C PHE A 137 -13.83 0.23 12.07
N GLY A 138 -13.63 1.09 11.05
CA GLY A 138 -13.41 2.52 11.25
C GLY A 138 -12.02 2.84 11.82
N MET A 139 -11.80 4.11 12.19
CA MET A 139 -10.49 4.64 12.53
C MET A 139 -9.91 4.02 13.81
N GLU A 140 -10.69 3.93 14.89
CA GLU A 140 -10.18 3.50 16.20
C GLU A 140 -9.98 1.99 16.28
N LYS A 141 -11.02 1.22 15.97
CA LYS A 141 -10.98 -0.24 16.10
C LYS A 141 -10.04 -0.88 15.07
N SER A 142 -9.90 -0.29 13.89
CA SER A 142 -9.01 -0.83 12.86
C SER A 142 -7.55 -0.83 13.29
N ARG A 143 -7.08 0.10 14.12
CA ARG A 143 -5.70 0.10 14.63
C ARG A 143 -5.39 -1.18 15.40
N ILE A 144 -6.27 -1.58 16.32
CA ILE A 144 -6.10 -2.79 17.12
C ILE A 144 -6.13 -4.03 16.21
N VAL A 145 -7.10 -4.09 15.30
CA VAL A 145 -7.23 -5.20 14.35
C VAL A 145 -5.99 -5.30 13.45
N MET A 146 -5.46 -4.18 12.98
CA MET A 146 -4.22 -4.14 12.19
C MET A 146 -3.04 -4.72 12.96
N PHE A 147 -2.83 -4.35 14.23
CA PHE A 147 -1.76 -4.92 15.05
C PHE A 147 -1.90 -6.43 15.20
N LEU A 148 -3.11 -6.93 15.44
CA LEU A 148 -3.37 -8.37 15.53
C LEU A 148 -3.11 -9.10 14.20
N VAL A 149 -3.54 -8.50 13.08
CA VAL A 149 -3.32 -9.06 11.73
C VAL A 149 -1.82 -9.08 11.40
N PHE A 150 -1.10 -7.99 11.65
CA PHE A 150 0.35 -7.94 11.40
C PHE A 150 1.11 -8.90 12.31
N GLY A 151 0.76 -8.99 13.59
CA GLY A 151 1.35 -9.94 14.52
C GLY A 151 1.10 -11.40 14.09
N GLY A 152 -0.13 -11.73 13.73
CA GLY A 152 -0.49 -13.04 13.20
C GLY A 152 0.22 -13.38 11.88
N PHE A 153 0.32 -12.41 10.98
CA PHE A 153 1.01 -12.56 9.70
C PHE A 153 2.51 -12.78 9.89
N PHE A 154 3.14 -12.05 10.84
CA PHE A 154 4.55 -12.26 11.18
C PHE A 154 4.81 -13.67 11.71
N LEU A 155 3.95 -14.18 12.59
CA LEU A 155 4.06 -15.55 13.10
C LEU A 155 3.83 -16.60 11.99
N LEU A 156 2.94 -16.34 11.05
CA LEU A 156 2.74 -17.22 9.91
C LEU A 156 3.94 -17.22 8.94
N ILE A 157 4.51 -16.06 8.65
CA ILE A 157 5.70 -15.95 7.80
C ILE A 157 6.88 -16.73 8.41
N THR A 158 7.14 -16.58 9.70
CA THR A 158 8.27 -17.29 10.34
C THR A 158 8.11 -18.81 10.31
N LYS A 159 6.88 -19.34 10.30
CA LYS A 159 6.62 -20.76 10.11
C LYS A 159 6.75 -21.17 8.64
N LEU A 160 6.23 -20.35 7.72
CA LEU A 160 6.26 -20.61 6.28
C LEU A 160 7.68 -20.55 5.72
N THR A 161 8.53 -19.64 6.17
CA THR A 161 9.93 -19.56 5.71
C THR A 161 10.70 -20.85 5.98
N LYS A 162 10.43 -21.55 7.09
CA LYS A 162 11.01 -22.88 7.36
C LYS A 162 10.56 -23.96 6.38
N VAL A 163 9.31 -23.88 5.91
CA VAL A 163 8.78 -24.81 4.90
C VAL A 163 9.28 -24.44 3.51
N PHE A 164 9.35 -23.15 3.22
CA PHE A 164 9.77 -22.64 1.90
C PHE A 164 11.27 -22.78 1.66
N SER A 165 12.11 -22.69 2.69
CA SER A 165 13.57 -22.92 2.56
C SER A 165 13.91 -24.36 2.16
N SER A 166 12.99 -25.30 2.31
CA SER A 166 13.14 -26.67 1.82
C SER A 166 12.75 -26.85 0.35
N MET A 167 12.10 -25.87 -0.28
CA MET A 167 11.69 -25.91 -1.68
C MET A 167 12.68 -25.11 -2.53
N HIS A 168 13.56 -25.78 -3.24
CA HIS A 168 14.50 -25.17 -4.21
C HIS A 168 13.77 -24.72 -5.49
N LEU A 169 12.91 -23.68 -5.36
CA LEU A 169 12.24 -23.05 -6.50
C LEU A 169 13.09 -21.89 -7.01
N SER A 170 13.12 -21.68 -8.32
CA SER A 170 13.79 -20.52 -8.91
C SER A 170 13.08 -19.21 -8.54
N ASP A 171 13.84 -18.12 -8.43
CA ASP A 171 13.32 -16.78 -8.05
C ASP A 171 12.20 -16.31 -8.99
N LEU A 172 12.26 -16.69 -10.27
CA LEU A 172 11.22 -16.42 -11.26
C LEU A 172 9.88 -17.08 -10.92
N VAL A 173 9.90 -18.30 -10.38
CA VAL A 173 8.67 -19.01 -9.96
C VAL A 173 8.07 -18.30 -8.74
N TRP A 174 8.88 -17.89 -7.79
CA TRP A 174 8.45 -17.11 -6.64
C TRP A 174 7.80 -15.79 -7.06
N LEU A 175 8.41 -15.06 -7.97
CA LEU A 175 7.87 -13.82 -8.51
C LEU A 175 6.51 -14.04 -9.18
N GLY A 176 6.38 -15.10 -9.98
CA GLY A 176 5.10 -15.49 -10.60
C GLY A 176 4.00 -15.79 -9.57
N ILE A 177 4.32 -16.52 -8.50
CA ILE A 177 3.37 -16.84 -7.42
C ILE A 177 2.92 -15.57 -6.70
N PHE A 178 3.84 -14.68 -6.34
CA PHE A 178 3.50 -13.41 -5.66
C PHE A 178 2.66 -12.48 -6.54
N LEU A 179 2.96 -12.38 -7.83
CA LEU A 179 2.14 -11.64 -8.78
C LEU A 179 0.72 -12.20 -8.86
N PHE A 180 0.58 -13.51 -9.01
CA PHE A 180 -0.72 -14.16 -9.10
C PHE A 180 -1.55 -13.96 -7.82
N LEU A 181 -0.94 -14.17 -6.65
CA LEU A 181 -1.57 -13.95 -5.36
C LEU A 181 -1.99 -12.49 -5.16
N SER A 182 -1.16 -11.52 -5.59
CA SER A 182 -1.46 -10.10 -5.43
C SER A 182 -2.66 -9.67 -6.28
N VAL A 183 -2.75 -10.15 -7.52
CA VAL A 183 -3.88 -9.85 -8.41
C VAL A 183 -5.18 -10.45 -7.87
N ILE A 184 -5.16 -11.72 -7.47
CA ILE A 184 -6.34 -12.40 -6.90
C ILE A 184 -6.73 -11.74 -5.57
N GLY A 185 -5.78 -11.52 -4.67
CA GLY A 185 -6.02 -10.88 -3.37
C GLY A 185 -6.64 -9.50 -3.52
N TYR A 186 -6.14 -8.70 -4.45
CA TYR A 186 -6.67 -7.38 -4.77
C TYR A 186 -8.11 -7.45 -5.30
N GLY A 187 -8.41 -8.38 -6.22
CA GLY A 187 -9.76 -8.57 -6.77
C GLY A 187 -10.78 -8.98 -5.72
N ILE A 188 -10.43 -9.98 -4.91
CA ILE A 188 -11.27 -10.49 -3.82
C ILE A 188 -11.51 -9.39 -2.77
N SER A 189 -10.46 -8.72 -2.36
CA SER A 189 -10.51 -7.65 -1.35
C SER A 189 -11.41 -6.49 -1.80
N ARG A 190 -11.29 -6.07 -3.06
CA ARG A 190 -12.13 -5.03 -3.63
C ARG A 190 -13.61 -5.43 -3.61
N PHE A 191 -13.93 -6.68 -3.94
CA PHE A 191 -15.31 -7.20 -3.90
C PHE A 191 -15.87 -7.15 -2.47
N PHE A 192 -15.12 -7.64 -1.48
CA PHE A 192 -15.52 -7.57 -0.08
C PHE A 192 -15.67 -6.13 0.43
N SER A 193 -14.76 -5.23 0.07
CA SER A 193 -14.82 -3.82 0.46
C SER A 193 -16.09 -3.12 -0.06
N ILE A 194 -16.50 -3.43 -1.30
CA ILE A 194 -17.75 -2.91 -1.86
C ILE A 194 -18.95 -3.44 -1.05
N GLN A 195 -18.97 -4.73 -0.71
CA GLN A 195 -20.05 -5.30 0.10
C GLN A 195 -20.12 -4.67 1.50
N ILE A 196 -18.95 -4.48 2.15
CA ILE A 196 -18.86 -3.82 3.46
C ILE A 196 -19.45 -2.41 3.37
N MET A 197 -19.06 -1.64 2.37
CA MET A 197 -19.49 -0.27 2.23
C MET A 197 -20.98 -0.13 1.90
N ASN A 198 -21.54 -1.09 1.14
CA ASN A 198 -22.97 -1.12 0.82
C ASN A 198 -23.84 -1.41 2.05
N LYS A 199 -23.34 -2.17 3.02
CA LYS A 199 -24.06 -2.51 4.26
C LYS A 199 -23.84 -1.49 5.39
N LYS A 200 -22.89 -0.56 5.23
CA LYS A 200 -22.60 0.44 6.27
C LYS A 200 -23.69 1.51 6.26
N GLU A 201 -24.36 1.67 7.41
CA GLU A 201 -25.30 2.77 7.67
C GLU A 201 -24.51 3.98 8.23
N PHE A 202 -24.89 5.19 7.80
CA PHE A 202 -24.20 6.44 8.16
C PHE A 202 -25.15 7.42 8.82
#